data_e2fb62f83a185e7df9709dedece57cde
#
_entry.id   e2fb62f83a185e7df9709dedece57cde
#
_cell.length_a   1.000
_cell.length_b   1.000
_cell.length_c   1.000
_cell.angle_alpha   90.00
_cell.angle_beta   90.00
_cell.angle_gamma   90.00
#
_symmetry.space_group_name_H-M   'P 1'
#
loop_
_entity.id
_entity.type
_entity.pdbx_description
1 polymer ?
#
loop_
_entity_poly.entity_id
_entity_poly.type
_entity_poly.pdbx_seq_one_letter_code
_entity_poly.pdbx_strand_id
1 'polypeptide(L)'
;MKRITAICIALLLLAAAFGCRNAAANTYTTAAGISDAAEQPAGDTPAEEKPEQPAEQPAEGQNTTEEDPTVQNPIATITMKDGGVMKLELYPDVAPNTVKNFISLANSGFYDGLTFHRIIAGFMIQGGDPAGNGSGGPDYCIKGEFASNGFNNPLSHKRGVISMARTPMPDSAGSQFFIMHADGDFLDGQYAAFGMLTEGYTVLDKIAMSKTDSADAPLEPVVIDTIRVETFGVEFGEPEVIR
;
A
#
# COMPACT_ATOMS: atom_id res chain seq x y z
N MET A 1 -2.92 -67.37 -14.03
CA MET A 1 -1.89 -67.24 -12.97
C MET A 1 -0.73 -66.44 -13.54
N LYS A 2 -0.66 -65.14 -13.31
CA LYS A 2 0.53 -64.28 -13.47
C LYS A 2 0.37 -63.10 -12.54
N ARG A 3 1.21 -63.05 -11.50
CA ARG A 3 1.27 -61.97 -10.52
C ARG A 3 2.01 -60.78 -11.15
N ILE A 4 1.43 -59.60 -11.06
CA ILE A 4 2.09 -58.33 -11.45
C ILE A 4 2.36 -57.58 -10.17
N THR A 5 3.64 -57.42 -9.90
CA THR A 5 4.21 -56.71 -8.76
C THR A 5 4.14 -55.20 -8.99
N ALA A 6 3.51 -54.46 -8.12
CA ALA A 6 3.50 -53.00 -8.12
C ALA A 6 4.79 -52.44 -7.55
N ILE A 7 5.50 -51.66 -8.35
CA ILE A 7 6.72 -50.90 -7.92
C ILE A 7 6.24 -49.48 -7.59
N CYS A 8 6.28 -49.14 -6.29
CA CYS A 8 6.12 -47.77 -5.83
C CYS A 8 7.42 -46.98 -6.12
N ILE A 9 7.37 -46.03 -7.03
CA ILE A 9 8.42 -45.02 -7.22
C ILE A 9 8.02 -43.79 -6.42
N ALA A 10 8.74 -43.56 -5.31
CA ALA A 10 8.66 -42.33 -4.55
C ALA A 10 9.47 -41.26 -5.27
N LEU A 11 8.79 -40.25 -5.85
CA LEU A 11 9.45 -39.06 -6.39
C LEU A 11 9.64 -38.06 -5.24
N LEU A 12 10.88 -37.85 -4.83
CA LEU A 12 11.28 -36.74 -3.97
C LEU A 12 11.24 -35.45 -4.82
N LEU A 13 10.29 -34.58 -4.59
CA LEU A 13 10.30 -33.22 -5.11
C LEU A 13 11.17 -32.35 -4.21
N LEU A 14 12.34 -31.96 -4.72
CA LEU A 14 13.21 -30.95 -4.15
C LEU A 14 12.61 -29.57 -4.45
N ALA A 15 11.99 -28.92 -3.45
CA ALA A 15 11.55 -27.54 -3.54
C ALA A 15 12.76 -26.63 -3.36
N ALA A 16 13.24 -26.04 -4.44
CA ALA A 16 14.23 -24.95 -4.40
C ALA A 16 13.49 -23.65 -4.05
N ALA A 17 13.51 -23.28 -2.77
CA ALA A 17 13.07 -21.97 -2.31
C ALA A 17 14.22 -20.96 -2.51
N PHE A 18 14.09 -20.08 -3.51
CA PHE A 18 14.86 -18.85 -3.58
C PHE A 18 14.06 -17.75 -2.88
N GLY A 19 14.27 -17.62 -1.58
CA GLY A 19 13.83 -16.48 -0.80
C GLY A 19 15.06 -15.73 -0.31
N CYS A 20 15.07 -14.41 -0.42
CA CYS A 20 16.06 -13.56 0.25
C CYS A 20 16.02 -13.84 1.75
N ARG A 21 16.96 -14.63 2.24
CA ARG A 21 17.12 -14.92 3.67
C ARG A 21 18.16 -13.98 4.26
N ASN A 22 17.73 -13.14 5.20
CA ASN A 22 18.60 -12.79 6.32
C ASN A 22 17.77 -12.85 7.60
N ALA A 23 18.08 -13.84 8.44
CA ALA A 23 17.48 -14.04 9.75
C ALA A 23 18.32 -13.28 10.79
N ALA A 24 17.67 -12.38 11.53
CA ALA A 24 18.17 -11.94 12.82
C ALA A 24 17.01 -12.06 13.81
N ALA A 25 17.13 -13.06 14.69
CA ALA A 25 16.25 -13.23 15.84
C ALA A 25 16.57 -12.16 16.88
N ASN A 26 15.56 -11.45 17.36
CA ASN A 26 15.71 -10.62 18.55
C ASN A 26 14.62 -10.97 19.57
N THR A 27 15.07 -11.49 20.69
CA THR A 27 14.30 -11.87 21.87
C THR A 27 13.91 -10.62 22.66
N TYR A 28 12.61 -10.44 22.93
CA TYR A 28 12.15 -9.41 23.85
C TYR A 28 11.88 -10.02 25.24
N THR A 29 12.62 -9.49 26.22
CA THR A 29 12.42 -9.76 27.64
C THR A 29 11.41 -8.78 28.21
N THR A 30 10.37 -9.29 28.84
CA THR A 30 9.37 -8.56 29.64
C THR A 30 9.98 -8.06 30.94
N ALA A 31 9.73 -6.81 31.32
CA ALA A 31 9.82 -6.35 32.72
C ALA A 31 8.61 -5.46 33.05
N ALA A 32 7.85 -5.91 34.02
CA ALA A 32 6.76 -5.17 34.66
C ALA A 32 7.30 -4.31 35.80
N GLY A 33 6.68 -3.17 36.08
CA GLY A 33 6.99 -2.35 37.26
C GLY A 33 5.98 -1.23 37.44
N ILE A 34 5.19 -1.36 38.49
CA ILE A 34 4.05 -0.56 38.99
C ILE A 34 4.57 0.59 39.88
N SER A 35 3.82 1.73 39.90
CA SER A 35 3.32 2.56 41.02
C SER A 35 3.44 4.05 40.72
N ASP A 36 2.42 4.82 40.75
CA ASP A 36 1.47 5.29 41.73
C ASP A 36 1.77 6.73 42.20
N ALA A 37 0.68 7.52 42.27
CA ALA A 37 0.39 8.70 43.10
C ALA A 37 0.81 10.11 42.66
N ALA A 38 -0.17 10.89 42.19
CA ALA A 38 -0.84 12.05 42.76
C ALA A 38 0.02 13.22 43.29
N GLU A 39 -0.21 14.46 42.81
CA GLU A 39 -0.81 15.59 43.54
C GLU A 39 -0.74 16.90 42.76
N GLN A 40 -1.88 17.58 42.63
CA GLN A 40 -1.93 19.02 42.33
C GLN A 40 -1.83 19.81 43.64
N PRO A 41 -1.45 21.10 43.65
CA PRO A 41 -2.45 22.12 43.72
C PRO A 41 -2.24 23.41 42.89
N ALA A 42 -3.33 24.15 42.83
CA ALA A 42 -3.58 25.41 42.16
C ALA A 42 -2.87 26.63 42.77
N GLY A 43 -2.71 27.70 41.94
CA GLY A 43 -2.29 28.99 42.42
C GLY A 43 -2.41 30.10 41.36
N ASP A 44 -3.33 30.98 41.61
CA ASP A 44 -3.87 32.21 41.04
C ASP A 44 -2.99 33.15 40.20
N THR A 45 -3.71 33.83 39.28
CA THR A 45 -3.50 35.04 38.47
C THR A 45 -3.06 36.28 39.26
N PRO A 46 -2.57 37.40 38.70
CA PRO A 46 -3.26 38.22 37.68
C PRO A 46 -2.40 38.90 36.57
N ALA A 47 -3.15 39.47 35.63
CA ALA A 47 -2.80 40.22 34.46
C ALA A 47 -1.94 41.48 34.64
N GLU A 48 -1.18 41.84 33.56
CA GLU A 48 -0.85 43.23 33.25
C GLU A 48 -0.74 43.48 31.74
N GLU A 49 -1.33 44.57 31.30
CA GLU A 49 -1.55 45.04 29.94
C GLU A 49 -0.33 45.74 29.30
N LYS A 50 -0.15 45.48 27.98
CA LYS A 50 0.17 46.34 26.81
C LYS A 50 1.35 47.35 26.89
N PRO A 51 2.09 47.65 25.77
CA PRO A 51 1.51 48.20 24.53
C PRO A 51 2.02 47.66 23.17
N GLU A 52 1.21 47.90 22.17
CA GLU A 52 1.45 47.73 20.75
C GLU A 52 2.58 48.53 20.18
N GLN A 53 3.33 47.96 19.20
CA GLN A 53 3.92 48.70 18.09
C GLN A 53 4.08 47.81 16.83
N PRO A 54 4.19 48.40 15.61
CA PRO A 54 3.50 47.91 14.45
C PRO A 54 4.30 46.91 13.60
N ALA A 55 3.54 46.09 12.87
CA ALA A 55 4.00 45.11 11.91
C ALA A 55 4.81 45.70 10.77
N GLU A 56 6.03 45.23 10.55
CA GLU A 56 6.66 45.21 9.24
C GLU A 56 6.32 43.88 8.56
N GLN A 57 5.66 43.99 7.42
CA GLN A 57 5.39 42.87 6.50
C GLN A 57 6.70 42.44 5.84
N PRO A 58 7.10 41.20 5.89
CA PRO A 58 8.03 40.66 4.91
C PRO A 58 7.25 40.32 3.63
N ALA A 59 7.75 40.82 2.52
CA ALA A 59 7.25 40.62 1.18
C ALA A 59 6.89 39.16 0.89
N GLU A 60 5.69 38.95 0.40
CA GLU A 60 5.24 37.73 -0.26
C GLU A 60 6.14 37.45 -1.47
N GLY A 61 7.04 36.50 -1.31
CA GLY A 61 7.61 35.77 -2.42
C GLY A 61 6.56 34.78 -2.91
N GLN A 62 5.70 35.20 -3.81
CA GLN A 62 4.84 34.31 -4.59
C GLN A 62 5.75 33.43 -5.46
N ASN A 63 6.10 32.26 -4.95
CA ASN A 63 6.56 31.18 -5.79
C ASN A 63 5.31 30.42 -6.26
N THR A 64 4.56 31.05 -7.16
CA THR A 64 3.58 30.36 -7.99
C THR A 64 4.36 29.48 -8.94
N THR A 65 4.56 28.22 -8.56
CA THR A 65 4.76 27.18 -9.54
C THR A 65 3.44 27.20 -10.35
N GLU A 66 3.49 27.76 -11.55
CA GLU A 66 2.41 27.60 -12.53
C GLU A 66 2.29 26.09 -12.76
N GLU A 67 1.31 25.46 -12.12
CA GLU A 67 0.84 24.14 -12.53
C GLU A 67 0.38 24.29 -13.99
N ASP A 68 1.10 23.64 -14.89
CA ASP A 68 0.66 23.52 -16.29
C ASP A 68 -0.72 22.84 -16.27
N PRO A 69 -1.81 23.54 -16.66
CA PRO A 69 -3.16 22.99 -16.51
C PRO A 69 -3.47 21.83 -17.45
N THR A 70 -2.46 21.26 -18.11
CA THR A 70 -2.62 20.23 -19.14
C THR A 70 -2.13 18.84 -18.74
N VAL A 71 -1.41 18.66 -17.64
CA VAL A 71 -0.93 17.35 -17.21
C VAL A 71 -1.96 16.69 -16.28
N GLN A 72 -2.80 15.84 -16.85
CA GLN A 72 -3.78 15.07 -16.10
C GLN A 72 -3.08 13.87 -15.45
N ASN A 73 -3.38 13.63 -14.15
CA ASN A 73 -2.91 12.46 -13.43
C ASN A 73 -3.43 11.14 -14.05
N PRO A 74 -2.63 10.06 -14.09
CA PRO A 74 -3.06 8.78 -14.61
C PRO A 74 -4.25 8.22 -13.82
N ILE A 75 -5.20 7.58 -14.53
CA ILE A 75 -6.37 6.93 -13.93
C ILE A 75 -6.27 5.42 -14.07
N ALA A 76 -6.16 4.74 -12.96
CA ALA A 76 -6.23 3.28 -12.91
C ALA A 76 -7.69 2.83 -12.82
N THR A 77 -8.11 1.94 -13.71
CA THR A 77 -9.42 1.28 -13.67
C THR A 77 -9.21 -0.18 -13.28
N ILE A 78 -9.76 -0.56 -12.13
CA ILE A 78 -9.84 -1.95 -11.66
C ILE A 78 -11.23 -2.47 -12.00
N THR A 79 -11.31 -3.45 -12.89
CA THR A 79 -12.53 -4.16 -13.23
C THR A 79 -12.54 -5.50 -12.50
N MET A 80 -13.60 -5.75 -11.75
CA MET A 80 -13.80 -7.03 -11.05
C MET A 80 -14.52 -8.02 -11.94
N LYS A 81 -14.28 -9.31 -11.76
CA LYS A 81 -14.93 -10.38 -12.54
C LYS A 81 -16.46 -10.41 -12.39
N ASP A 82 -16.99 -9.87 -11.32
CA ASP A 82 -18.44 -9.72 -11.10
C ASP A 82 -19.04 -8.44 -11.72
N GLY A 83 -18.23 -7.67 -12.47
CA GLY A 83 -18.61 -6.42 -13.15
C GLY A 83 -18.48 -5.17 -12.30
N GLY A 84 -18.04 -5.27 -11.05
CA GLY A 84 -17.72 -4.09 -10.22
C GLY A 84 -16.53 -3.32 -10.81
N VAL A 85 -16.58 -1.98 -10.72
CA VAL A 85 -15.51 -1.11 -11.23
C VAL A 85 -15.09 -0.13 -10.14
N MET A 86 -13.79 0.04 -9.96
CA MET A 86 -13.15 1.05 -9.12
C MET A 86 -12.19 1.88 -9.98
N LYS A 87 -12.21 3.22 -9.84
CA LYS A 87 -11.24 4.09 -10.50
C LYS A 87 -10.43 4.83 -9.46
N LEU A 88 -9.13 4.87 -9.68
CA LEU A 88 -8.16 5.52 -8.80
C LEU A 88 -7.35 6.52 -9.59
N GLU A 89 -7.24 7.74 -9.08
CA GLU A 89 -6.26 8.71 -9.55
C GLU A 89 -4.91 8.38 -8.91
N LEU A 90 -3.87 8.28 -9.74
CA LEU A 90 -2.49 8.01 -9.29
C LEU A 90 -1.70 9.31 -9.23
N TYR A 91 -0.80 9.43 -8.24
CA TYR A 91 -0.07 10.66 -7.95
C TYR A 91 1.43 10.49 -8.22
N PRO A 92 1.89 10.69 -9.48
CA PRO A 92 3.30 10.54 -9.85
C PRO A 92 4.22 11.55 -9.13
N ASP A 93 3.70 12.70 -8.72
CA ASP A 93 4.47 13.69 -7.95
C ASP A 93 4.68 13.26 -6.49
N VAL A 94 3.82 12.37 -5.97
CA VAL A 94 3.90 11.85 -4.60
C VAL A 94 4.79 10.62 -4.50
N ALA A 95 4.71 9.69 -5.46
CA ALA A 95 5.47 8.45 -5.47
C ALA A 95 5.82 8.04 -6.92
N PRO A 96 6.77 8.73 -7.56
CA PRO A 96 7.03 8.62 -8.99
C PRO A 96 7.40 7.21 -9.44
N ASN A 97 8.31 6.54 -8.73
CA ASN A 97 8.74 5.20 -9.12
C ASN A 97 7.68 4.13 -8.84
N THR A 98 6.93 4.29 -7.76
CA THR A 98 5.80 3.43 -7.41
C THR A 98 4.70 3.51 -8.48
N VAL A 99 4.36 4.73 -8.93
CA VAL A 99 3.37 4.93 -10.00
C VAL A 99 3.85 4.32 -11.32
N LYS A 100 5.12 4.53 -11.72
CA LYS A 100 5.70 3.89 -12.91
C LYS A 100 5.60 2.37 -12.85
N ASN A 101 5.97 1.77 -11.72
CA ASN A 101 5.90 0.34 -11.50
C ASN A 101 4.45 -0.19 -11.62
N PHE A 102 3.51 0.48 -10.97
CA PHE A 102 2.11 0.09 -11.03
C PHE A 102 1.54 0.20 -12.44
N ILE A 103 1.84 1.28 -13.19
CA ILE A 103 1.44 1.47 -14.59
C ILE A 103 2.01 0.36 -15.49
N SER A 104 3.31 0.08 -15.38
CA SER A 104 3.99 -0.96 -16.17
C SER A 104 3.35 -2.33 -15.94
N LEU A 105 3.14 -2.73 -14.68
CA LEU A 105 2.49 -4.00 -14.34
C LEU A 105 1.02 -4.05 -14.79
N ALA A 106 0.24 -2.98 -14.59
CA ALA A 106 -1.16 -2.93 -14.96
C ALA A 106 -1.35 -3.02 -16.48
N ASN A 107 -0.59 -2.24 -17.25
CA ASN A 107 -0.74 -2.18 -18.69
C ASN A 107 -0.11 -3.38 -19.42
N SER A 108 0.82 -4.13 -18.77
CA SER A 108 1.28 -5.43 -19.27
C SER A 108 0.29 -6.57 -18.99
N GLY A 109 -0.79 -6.33 -18.24
CA GLY A 109 -1.76 -7.36 -17.86
C GLY A 109 -1.32 -8.25 -16.70
N PHE A 110 -0.28 -7.86 -15.94
CA PHE A 110 0.22 -8.64 -14.81
C PHE A 110 -0.86 -8.94 -13.76
N TYR A 111 -1.79 -8.01 -13.55
CA TYR A 111 -2.83 -8.14 -12.54
C TYR A 111 -4.08 -8.91 -13.01
N ASP A 112 -4.18 -9.27 -14.28
CA ASP A 112 -5.36 -9.92 -14.86
C ASP A 112 -5.57 -11.31 -14.25
N GLY A 113 -6.77 -11.53 -13.72
CA GLY A 113 -7.14 -12.77 -13.06
C GLY A 113 -6.60 -12.95 -11.64
N LEU A 114 -5.81 -12.01 -11.10
CA LEU A 114 -5.37 -12.05 -9.70
C LEU A 114 -6.53 -11.77 -8.74
N THR A 115 -6.29 -11.94 -7.44
CA THR A 115 -7.31 -11.80 -6.41
C THR A 115 -6.94 -10.75 -5.36
N PHE A 116 -7.95 -10.21 -4.70
CA PHE A 116 -7.77 -9.64 -3.37
C PHE A 116 -7.68 -10.81 -2.39
N HIS A 117 -6.45 -11.18 -2.02
CA HIS A 117 -6.16 -12.38 -1.23
C HIS A 117 -6.22 -12.17 0.28
N ARG A 118 -6.24 -10.91 0.75
CA ARG A 118 -6.38 -10.54 2.16
C ARG A 118 -7.34 -9.36 2.28
N ILE A 119 -8.36 -9.50 3.13
CA ILE A 119 -9.44 -8.54 3.29
C ILE A 119 -9.73 -8.35 4.78
N ILE A 120 -9.63 -7.12 5.26
CA ILE A 120 -9.98 -6.77 6.63
C ILE A 120 -10.98 -5.61 6.60
N ALA A 121 -12.24 -5.91 6.96
CA ALA A 121 -13.27 -4.88 7.09
C ALA A 121 -12.87 -3.83 8.12
N GLY A 122 -13.06 -2.55 7.78
CA GLY A 122 -12.63 -1.43 8.63
C GLY A 122 -11.12 -1.14 8.58
N PHE A 123 -10.36 -1.79 7.67
CA PHE A 123 -8.95 -1.52 7.48
C PHE A 123 -8.59 -1.40 5.98
N MET A 124 -8.41 -2.53 5.25
CA MET A 124 -7.97 -2.50 3.85
C MET A 124 -8.37 -3.78 3.09
N ILE A 125 -8.25 -3.73 1.77
CA ILE A 125 -8.25 -4.89 0.88
C ILE A 125 -6.90 -4.96 0.18
N GLN A 126 -6.24 -6.13 0.17
CA GLN A 126 -4.89 -6.33 -0.39
C GLN A 126 -4.94 -7.33 -1.54
N GLY A 127 -4.30 -6.96 -2.65
CA GLY A 127 -4.22 -7.77 -3.86
C GLY A 127 -2.87 -7.63 -4.57
N GLY A 128 -2.81 -8.07 -5.84
CA GLY A 128 -1.61 -7.93 -6.68
C GLY A 128 -0.55 -9.01 -6.47
N ASP A 129 -0.91 -10.13 -5.82
CA ASP A 129 -0.06 -11.29 -5.60
C ASP A 129 -0.40 -12.42 -6.61
N PRO A 130 0.52 -12.79 -7.52
CA PRO A 130 0.29 -13.91 -8.44
C PRO A 130 0.19 -15.27 -7.76
N ALA A 131 0.74 -15.43 -6.55
CA ALA A 131 0.59 -16.66 -5.76
C ALA A 131 -0.72 -16.69 -4.92
N GLY A 132 -1.38 -15.54 -4.72
CA GLY A 132 -2.64 -15.41 -4.00
C GLY A 132 -2.57 -15.74 -2.50
N ASN A 133 -1.40 -15.71 -1.88
CA ASN A 133 -1.16 -16.07 -0.48
C ASN A 133 -0.25 -15.08 0.28
N GLY A 134 0.05 -13.94 -0.32
CA GLY A 134 0.90 -12.89 0.24
C GLY A 134 2.39 -13.02 -0.03
N SER A 135 2.84 -14.10 -0.72
CA SER A 135 4.27 -14.38 -0.92
C SER A 135 4.78 -14.09 -2.33
N GLY A 136 3.90 -13.88 -3.30
CA GLY A 136 4.26 -13.68 -4.70
C GLY A 136 4.50 -12.23 -5.08
N GLY A 137 5.09 -12.05 -6.27
CA GLY A 137 5.40 -10.75 -6.85
C GLY A 137 6.12 -10.91 -8.19
N PRO A 138 6.61 -9.83 -8.79
CA PRO A 138 7.53 -9.89 -9.90
C PRO A 138 8.91 -10.38 -9.40
N ASP A 139 9.84 -10.64 -10.34
CA ASP A 139 11.22 -11.07 -10.05
C ASP A 139 12.14 -9.93 -9.56
N TYR A 140 11.56 -8.82 -9.12
CA TYR A 140 12.25 -7.62 -8.65
C TYR A 140 11.48 -6.93 -7.52
N CYS A 141 12.17 -6.01 -6.86
CA CYS A 141 11.58 -5.07 -5.91
C CYS A 141 11.81 -3.62 -6.38
N ILE A 142 11.12 -2.67 -5.77
CA ILE A 142 11.34 -1.24 -5.96
C ILE A 142 11.72 -0.58 -4.63
N LYS A 143 12.41 0.57 -4.72
CA LYS A 143 12.69 1.40 -3.56
C LYS A 143 11.39 1.90 -2.93
N GLY A 144 11.31 1.84 -1.60
CA GLY A 144 10.16 2.34 -0.87
C GLY A 144 10.12 3.86 -0.80
N GLU A 145 9.07 4.47 -1.35
CA GLU A 145 8.86 5.92 -1.40
C GLU A 145 8.00 6.39 -0.23
N PHE A 146 8.58 6.39 0.99
CA PHE A 146 7.93 6.81 2.24
C PHE A 146 8.93 7.40 3.24
N ALA A 147 8.45 8.18 4.21
CA ALA A 147 9.26 9.03 5.08
C ALA A 147 10.31 8.27 5.89
N SER A 148 9.99 7.12 6.49
CA SER A 148 10.95 6.32 7.26
C SER A 148 12.06 5.70 6.40
N ASN A 149 11.92 5.72 5.07
CA ASN A 149 12.95 5.33 4.09
C ASN A 149 13.64 6.54 3.44
N GLY A 150 13.49 7.73 4.01
CA GLY A 150 14.13 8.96 3.54
C GLY A 150 13.51 9.59 2.30
N PHE A 151 12.25 9.23 1.97
CA PHE A 151 11.52 9.81 0.85
C PHE A 151 10.32 10.61 1.37
N ASN A 152 10.17 11.87 0.91
CA ASN A 152 9.05 12.71 1.31
C ASN A 152 7.76 12.29 0.59
N ASN A 153 6.90 11.56 1.28
CA ASN A 153 5.57 11.19 0.81
C ASN A 153 4.53 11.71 1.82
N PRO A 154 3.83 12.80 1.51
CA PRO A 154 2.89 13.44 2.42
C PRO A 154 1.50 12.83 2.39
N LEU A 155 1.23 11.85 1.51
CA LEU A 155 -0.10 11.28 1.34
C LEU A 155 -0.48 10.41 2.54
N SER A 156 -1.48 10.87 3.31
CA SER A 156 -2.02 10.15 4.46
C SER A 156 -2.93 9.01 4.01
N HIS A 157 -2.86 7.87 4.73
CA HIS A 157 -3.65 6.66 4.45
C HIS A 157 -5.12 6.84 4.88
N LYS A 158 -5.84 7.68 4.16
CA LYS A 158 -7.29 7.85 4.32
C LYS A 158 -8.06 6.81 3.52
N ARG A 159 -9.34 6.60 3.86
CA ARG A 159 -10.21 5.70 3.10
C ARG A 159 -10.15 6.00 1.60
N GLY A 160 -9.91 4.97 0.79
CA GLY A 160 -9.76 5.05 -0.66
C GLY A 160 -8.33 5.19 -1.15
N VAL A 161 -7.35 5.49 -0.27
CA VAL A 161 -5.94 5.57 -0.66
C VAL A 161 -5.42 4.19 -1.05
N ILE A 162 -4.70 4.14 -2.18
CA ILE A 162 -3.94 2.96 -2.61
C ILE A 162 -2.48 3.12 -2.21
N SER A 163 -1.88 2.04 -1.68
CA SER A 163 -0.50 2.01 -1.20
C SER A 163 0.15 0.67 -1.48
N MET A 164 1.50 0.64 -1.57
CA MET A 164 2.23 -0.61 -1.82
C MET A 164 2.37 -1.44 -0.54
N ALA A 165 2.04 -2.73 -0.65
CA ALA A 165 2.41 -3.70 0.36
C ALA A 165 3.90 -4.06 0.24
N ARG A 166 4.52 -4.42 1.37
CA ARG A 166 5.93 -4.79 1.48
C ARG A 166 6.19 -5.74 2.65
N THR A 167 7.35 -6.35 2.67
CA THR A 167 7.89 -7.05 3.83
C THR A 167 8.43 -6.04 4.87
N PRO A 168 8.96 -6.46 6.04
CA PRO A 168 9.64 -5.55 6.96
C PRO A 168 10.82 -4.77 6.36
N MET A 169 11.41 -5.27 5.26
CA MET A 169 12.45 -4.55 4.53
C MET A 169 11.85 -3.36 3.77
N PRO A 170 12.43 -2.15 3.86
CA PRO A 170 11.84 -0.95 3.26
C PRO A 170 11.77 -1.02 1.71
N ASP A 171 12.77 -1.60 1.07
CA ASP A 171 12.92 -1.68 -0.39
C ASP A 171 12.48 -3.06 -0.91
N SER A 172 11.32 -3.54 -0.49
CA SER A 172 10.81 -4.88 -0.83
C SER A 172 9.43 -4.90 -1.48
N ALA A 173 8.89 -3.74 -1.82
CA ALA A 173 7.65 -3.66 -2.59
C ALA A 173 7.87 -4.20 -4.01
N GLY A 174 6.91 -4.94 -4.55
CA GLY A 174 6.93 -5.49 -5.90
C GLY A 174 5.64 -5.15 -6.63
N SER A 175 4.68 -6.08 -6.63
CA SER A 175 3.37 -5.90 -7.27
C SER A 175 2.21 -5.78 -6.29
N GLN A 176 2.37 -6.22 -5.03
CA GLN A 176 1.26 -6.22 -4.09
C GLN A 176 0.90 -4.81 -3.64
N PHE A 177 -0.39 -4.51 -3.65
CA PHE A 177 -0.95 -3.23 -3.21
C PHE A 177 -2.14 -3.45 -2.28
N PHE A 178 -2.51 -2.42 -1.54
CA PHE A 178 -3.74 -2.42 -0.76
C PHE A 178 -4.51 -1.10 -0.96
N ILE A 179 -5.83 -1.18 -0.83
CA ILE A 179 -6.73 -0.02 -0.87
C ILE A 179 -7.38 0.11 0.50
N MET A 180 -7.28 1.29 1.08
CA MET A 180 -7.82 1.56 2.42
C MET A 180 -9.35 1.54 2.41
N HIS A 181 -9.95 0.70 3.26
CA HIS A 181 -11.40 0.69 3.50
C HIS A 181 -11.78 1.71 4.58
N ALA A 182 -10.89 2.00 5.52
CA ALA A 182 -11.03 3.03 6.54
C ALA A 182 -9.70 3.78 6.72
N ASP A 183 -9.70 4.89 7.48
CA ASP A 183 -8.51 5.65 7.78
C ASP A 183 -7.51 4.82 8.60
N GLY A 184 -6.22 4.94 8.24
CA GLY A 184 -5.13 4.18 8.85
C GLY A 184 -3.86 5.02 9.02
N ASP A 185 -3.95 6.15 9.72
CA ASP A 185 -2.86 7.13 9.89
C ASP A 185 -1.58 6.52 10.49
N PHE A 186 -1.67 5.35 11.15
CA PHE A 186 -0.51 4.61 11.67
C PHE A 186 0.39 4.02 10.57
N LEU A 187 -0.07 4.02 9.31
CA LEU A 187 0.72 3.61 8.13
C LEU A 187 1.51 4.78 7.52
N ASP A 188 1.18 6.02 7.89
CA ASP A 188 1.78 7.21 7.33
C ASP A 188 3.30 7.23 7.58
N GLY A 189 4.05 7.56 6.54
CA GLY A 189 5.49 7.54 6.56
C GLY A 189 6.13 6.13 6.63
N GLN A 190 5.35 5.05 6.63
CA GLN A 190 5.83 3.66 6.68
C GLN A 190 5.56 2.90 5.38
N TYR A 191 4.61 3.35 4.57
CA TYR A 191 4.22 2.73 3.31
C TYR A 191 4.11 3.77 2.21
N ALA A 192 4.36 3.34 0.96
CA ALA A 192 4.30 4.20 -0.22
C ALA A 192 2.85 4.32 -0.71
N ALA A 193 2.11 5.29 -0.18
CA ALA A 193 0.84 5.71 -0.73
C ALA A 193 1.06 6.44 -2.06
N PHE A 194 0.27 6.11 -3.12
CA PHE A 194 0.55 6.60 -4.45
C PHE A 194 -0.68 6.99 -5.29
N GLY A 195 -1.86 7.00 -4.69
CA GLY A 195 -3.10 7.40 -5.36
C GLY A 195 -4.31 7.28 -4.46
N MET A 196 -5.48 7.61 -5.01
CA MET A 196 -6.74 7.62 -4.29
C MET A 196 -7.91 7.18 -5.18
N LEU A 197 -8.84 6.43 -4.60
CA LEU A 197 -10.10 6.05 -5.23
C LEU A 197 -10.95 7.31 -5.49
N THR A 198 -11.39 7.47 -6.73
CA THR A 198 -12.28 8.56 -7.16
C THR A 198 -13.69 8.06 -7.42
N GLU A 199 -13.82 6.79 -7.89
CA GLU A 199 -15.11 6.16 -8.16
C GLU A 199 -15.10 4.70 -7.69
N GLY A 200 -16.26 4.16 -7.29
CA GLY A 200 -16.40 2.74 -6.94
C GLY A 200 -16.28 2.43 -5.45
N TYR A 201 -16.49 3.40 -4.55
CA TYR A 201 -16.50 3.16 -3.10
C TYR A 201 -17.49 2.07 -2.67
N THR A 202 -18.62 1.94 -3.36
CA THR A 202 -19.59 0.85 -3.10
C THR A 202 -19.03 -0.53 -3.46
N VAL A 203 -18.15 -0.61 -4.47
CA VAL A 203 -17.43 -1.84 -4.83
C VAL A 203 -16.37 -2.16 -3.78
N LEU A 204 -15.61 -1.16 -3.32
CA LEU A 204 -14.67 -1.30 -2.21
C LEU A 204 -15.37 -1.85 -0.96
N ASP A 205 -16.52 -1.26 -0.58
CA ASP A 205 -17.30 -1.72 0.58
C ASP A 205 -17.80 -3.17 0.42
N LYS A 206 -18.31 -3.50 -0.77
CA LYS A 206 -18.76 -4.87 -1.09
C LYS A 206 -17.62 -5.88 -0.93
N ILE A 207 -16.43 -5.56 -1.44
CA ILE A 207 -15.25 -6.42 -1.31
C ILE A 207 -14.84 -6.52 0.16
N ALA A 208 -14.75 -5.40 0.87
CA ALA A 208 -14.33 -5.37 2.27
C ALA A 208 -15.27 -6.13 3.23
N MET A 209 -16.54 -6.31 2.83
CA MET A 209 -17.54 -7.08 3.57
C MET A 209 -17.59 -8.56 3.19
N SER A 210 -16.67 -9.05 2.34
CA SER A 210 -16.53 -10.48 2.03
C SER A 210 -16.25 -11.27 3.30
N LYS A 211 -16.82 -12.48 3.39
CA LYS A 211 -16.50 -13.40 4.49
C LYS A 211 -15.07 -13.91 4.35
N THR A 212 -14.31 -13.86 5.42
CA THR A 212 -12.92 -14.30 5.47
C THR A 212 -12.74 -15.42 6.49
N ASP A 213 -11.63 -16.15 6.35
CA ASP A 213 -11.15 -17.11 7.35
C ASP A 213 -10.33 -16.40 8.47
N SER A 214 -9.71 -17.19 9.33
CA SER A 214 -8.90 -16.69 10.45
C SER A 214 -7.56 -16.05 10.01
N ALA A 215 -7.20 -16.17 8.74
CA ALA A 215 -6.01 -15.55 8.13
C ALA A 215 -6.38 -14.32 7.28
N ASP A 216 -7.60 -13.79 7.40
CA ASP A 216 -8.15 -12.69 6.61
C ASP A 216 -8.29 -13.03 5.10
N ALA A 217 -8.16 -14.29 4.69
CA ALA A 217 -8.34 -14.70 3.31
C ALA A 217 -9.83 -14.88 3.00
N PRO A 218 -10.35 -14.32 1.87
CA PRO A 218 -11.76 -14.43 1.54
C PRO A 218 -12.14 -15.90 1.23
N LEU A 219 -13.28 -16.35 1.79
CA LEU A 219 -13.79 -17.71 1.59
C LEU A 219 -14.19 -17.99 0.13
N GLU A 220 -14.63 -16.96 -0.57
CA GLU A 220 -14.93 -16.99 -2.01
C GLU A 220 -13.93 -16.10 -2.72
N PRO A 221 -13.30 -16.54 -3.83
CA PRO A 221 -12.30 -15.75 -4.52
C PRO A 221 -12.85 -14.40 -5.01
N VAL A 222 -12.22 -13.31 -4.62
CA VAL A 222 -12.53 -11.95 -5.08
C VAL A 222 -11.57 -11.61 -6.23
N VAL A 223 -12.00 -11.89 -7.46
CA VAL A 223 -11.15 -11.89 -8.64
C VAL A 223 -11.18 -10.55 -9.36
N ILE A 224 -10.00 -10.02 -9.63
CA ILE A 224 -9.75 -8.88 -10.51
C ILE A 224 -9.82 -9.42 -11.95
N ASP A 225 -10.71 -8.89 -12.79
CA ASP A 225 -10.73 -9.24 -14.21
C ASP A 225 -9.55 -8.56 -14.93
N THR A 226 -9.45 -7.25 -14.77
CA THR A 226 -8.33 -6.46 -15.34
C THR A 226 -8.00 -5.26 -14.49
N ILE A 227 -6.72 -4.79 -14.57
CA ILE A 227 -6.33 -3.43 -14.19
C ILE A 227 -5.69 -2.76 -15.40
N ARG A 228 -6.16 -1.56 -15.76
CA ARG A 228 -5.58 -0.76 -16.84
C ARG A 228 -5.43 0.68 -16.38
N VAL A 229 -4.36 1.32 -16.83
CA VAL A 229 -4.07 2.72 -16.49
C VAL A 229 -4.09 3.56 -17.76
N GLU A 230 -4.95 4.56 -17.77
CA GLU A 230 -4.96 5.60 -18.78
C GLU A 230 -3.99 6.70 -18.37
N THR A 231 -3.04 7.02 -19.26
CA THR A 231 -1.96 7.99 -18.99
C THR A 231 -2.15 9.30 -19.75
N PHE A 232 -3.24 9.45 -20.50
CA PHE A 232 -3.58 10.64 -21.30
C PHE A 232 -2.45 11.11 -22.24
N GLY A 233 -1.69 10.12 -22.76
CA GLY A 233 -0.58 10.39 -23.68
C GLY A 233 0.75 10.72 -22.99
N VAL A 234 0.80 10.75 -21.66
CA VAL A 234 2.06 10.91 -20.91
C VAL A 234 2.81 9.59 -20.87
N GLU A 235 4.11 9.61 -21.24
CA GLU A 235 5.00 8.47 -21.14
C GLU A 235 5.72 8.47 -19.79
N PHE A 236 5.48 7.43 -18.95
CA PHE A 236 6.07 7.34 -17.62
C PHE A 236 7.43 6.60 -17.61
N GLY A 237 7.79 5.91 -18.71
CA GLY A 237 8.99 5.08 -18.78
C GLY A 237 8.94 3.87 -17.85
N GLU A 238 10.07 3.11 -17.83
CA GLU A 238 10.19 1.93 -16.98
C GLU A 238 10.51 2.30 -15.53
N PRO A 239 10.06 1.49 -14.54
CA PRO A 239 10.42 1.71 -13.14
C PRO A 239 11.89 1.39 -12.88
N GLU A 240 12.48 2.08 -11.90
CA GLU A 240 13.77 1.69 -11.32
C GLU A 240 13.58 0.49 -10.41
N VAL A 241 14.28 -0.61 -10.71
CA VAL A 241 14.11 -1.89 -10.00
C VAL A 241 15.37 -2.34 -9.27
N ILE A 242 15.18 -3.12 -8.20
CA ILE A 242 16.20 -3.79 -7.40
C ILE A 242 16.06 -5.31 -7.63
N ARG A 243 17.13 -5.97 -8.04
CA ARG A 243 17.19 -7.42 -8.28
C ARG A 243 18.17 -8.12 -7.37
#